data_895ad182befcf22a5a1c2cececfad621
#
_entry.id   895ad182befcf22a5a1c2cececfad621
#
_cell.length_a   1.000
_cell.length_b   1.000
_cell.length_c   1.000
_cell.angle_alpha   90.00
_cell.angle_beta   90.00
_cell.angle_gamma   90.00
#
_symmetry.space_group_name_H-M   'P 1'
#
loop_
_entity.id
_entity.type
_entity.pdbx_description
1 polymer ?
#
loop_
_entity_poly.entity_id
_entity_poly.type
_entity_poly.pdbx_seq_one_letter_code
_entity_poly.pdbx_strand_id
1 'polypeptide(L)'
;MSFWEYANPVKFLKLSATILPYFSIFATITIITGISWGFFFTPDDYKQGATVKILYVHVPSAFVAINAWFMMLVASIIWLVRRHHVSALAAKAAAPIGVAMTIIGLVTGALWGQPMWGTWWEWDPKLTSFLILFLFYLGYIVLWAAVEDPDTAADLTSILCIVGSVFAVLSRYATNFWNQGLHQDASLSIDKEEHVADVFYYPLIVVMAGFVLLFVALVLLNTRSEIMKRRAGAIMARSRM
;
A
#
# COMPACT_ATOMS: atom_id res chain seq x y z
N MET A 1 17.21 -12.72 -20.73
CA MET A 1 17.09 -13.05 -19.30
C MET A 1 15.61 -13.25 -18.97
N SER A 2 15.24 -14.41 -18.41
CA SER A 2 13.84 -14.67 -18.02
C SER A 2 13.55 -13.94 -16.71
N PHE A 3 12.39 -13.29 -16.60
CA PHE A 3 11.90 -12.69 -15.34
C PHE A 3 11.93 -13.68 -14.15
N TRP A 4 11.75 -14.97 -14.44
CA TRP A 4 11.79 -16.07 -13.45
C TRP A 4 13.18 -16.31 -12.84
N GLU A 5 14.24 -15.74 -13.36
CA GLU A 5 15.58 -15.86 -12.74
C GLU A 5 15.64 -15.15 -11.38
N TYR A 6 14.80 -14.15 -11.15
CA TYR A 6 14.69 -13.45 -9.88
C TYR A 6 13.85 -14.21 -8.83
N ALA A 7 13.29 -15.37 -9.20
CA ALA A 7 12.80 -16.38 -8.26
C ALA A 7 13.90 -16.89 -7.32
N ASN A 8 15.16 -16.84 -7.77
CA ASN A 8 16.30 -17.22 -6.96
C ASN A 8 16.56 -16.14 -5.89
N PRO A 9 16.48 -16.47 -4.59
CA PRO A 9 16.69 -15.51 -3.51
C PRO A 9 18.06 -14.81 -3.57
N VAL A 10 19.11 -15.48 -4.10
CA VAL A 10 20.45 -14.89 -4.23
C VAL A 10 20.46 -13.78 -5.29
N LYS A 11 19.86 -14.05 -6.45
CA LYS A 11 19.76 -13.05 -7.52
C LYS A 11 18.89 -11.87 -7.08
N PHE A 12 17.76 -12.13 -6.38
CA PHE A 12 16.92 -11.09 -5.79
C PHE A 12 17.69 -10.22 -4.80
N LEU A 13 18.44 -10.83 -3.87
CA LEU A 13 19.22 -10.08 -2.88
C LEU A 13 20.31 -9.20 -3.54
N LYS A 14 20.94 -9.68 -4.61
CA LYS A 14 21.95 -8.90 -5.36
C LYS A 14 21.28 -7.71 -6.07
N LEU A 15 20.20 -7.93 -6.83
CA LEU A 15 19.49 -6.88 -7.55
C LEU A 15 18.95 -5.83 -6.58
N SER A 16 18.22 -6.28 -5.54
CA SER A 16 17.62 -5.37 -4.57
C SER A 16 18.65 -4.57 -3.78
N ALA A 17 19.87 -5.11 -3.52
CA ALA A 17 20.96 -4.35 -2.91
C ALA A 17 21.40 -3.16 -3.77
N THR A 18 21.39 -3.35 -5.08
CA THR A 18 21.81 -2.31 -6.03
C THR A 18 20.75 -1.22 -6.17
N ILE A 19 19.47 -1.58 -6.25
CA ILE A 19 18.41 -0.62 -6.59
C ILE A 19 17.81 0.08 -5.35
N LEU A 20 17.84 -0.57 -4.18
CA LEU A 20 17.24 -0.05 -2.93
C LEU A 20 17.73 1.35 -2.55
N PRO A 21 19.04 1.68 -2.58
CA PRO A 21 19.50 3.03 -2.22
C PRO A 21 18.89 4.11 -3.11
N TYR A 22 18.79 3.86 -4.41
CA TYR A 22 18.21 4.81 -5.37
C TYR A 22 16.73 5.04 -5.09
N PHE A 23 15.95 3.97 -4.92
CA PHE A 23 14.53 4.10 -4.58
C PHE A 23 14.33 4.86 -3.26
N SER A 24 15.16 4.59 -2.25
CA SER A 24 15.07 5.27 -0.94
C SER A 24 15.41 6.77 -1.06
N ILE A 25 16.49 7.12 -1.78
CA ILE A 25 16.90 8.52 -1.96
C ILE A 25 15.85 9.29 -2.77
N PHE A 26 15.41 8.75 -3.91
CA PHE A 26 14.41 9.40 -4.74
C PHE A 26 13.06 9.52 -4.03
N ALA A 27 12.62 8.49 -3.28
CA ALA A 27 11.41 8.57 -2.46
C ALA A 27 11.50 9.72 -1.45
N THR A 28 12.62 9.80 -0.71
CA THR A 28 12.82 10.85 0.30
C THR A 28 12.79 12.25 -0.32
N ILE A 29 13.55 12.47 -1.39
CA ILE A 29 13.60 13.76 -2.09
C ILE A 29 12.21 14.14 -2.61
N THR A 30 11.54 13.21 -3.28
CA THR A 30 10.24 13.47 -3.91
C THR A 30 9.15 13.75 -2.88
N ILE A 31 9.13 13.00 -1.76
CA ILE A 31 8.16 13.23 -0.68
C ILE A 31 8.41 14.59 -0.03
N ILE A 32 9.65 14.89 0.34
CA ILE A 32 9.99 16.19 0.98
C ILE A 32 9.63 17.34 0.05
N THR A 33 9.99 17.25 -1.24
CA THR A 33 9.69 18.29 -2.23
C THR A 33 8.19 18.46 -2.39
N GLY A 34 7.45 17.36 -2.61
CA GLY A 34 6.01 17.43 -2.86
C GLY A 34 5.20 17.88 -1.64
N ILE A 35 5.55 17.38 -0.44
CA ILE A 35 4.91 17.81 0.81
C ILE A 35 5.22 19.29 1.08
N SER A 36 6.48 19.70 0.96
CA SER A 36 6.85 21.12 1.15
C SER A 36 6.13 22.02 0.14
N TRP A 37 6.07 21.61 -1.14
CA TRP A 37 5.33 22.35 -2.15
C TRP A 37 3.85 22.45 -1.79
N GLY A 38 3.20 21.32 -1.49
CA GLY A 38 1.78 21.27 -1.18
C GLY A 38 1.39 22.04 0.08
N PHE A 39 2.18 21.99 1.14
CA PHE A 39 1.83 22.63 2.41
C PHE A 39 2.15 24.13 2.45
N PHE A 40 3.26 24.56 1.86
CA PHE A 40 3.76 25.92 2.01
C PHE A 40 3.56 26.82 0.78
N PHE A 41 3.36 26.24 -0.41
CA PHE A 41 3.32 26.99 -1.66
C PHE A 41 2.00 26.84 -2.43
N THR A 42 1.01 26.15 -1.87
CA THR A 42 -0.36 26.15 -2.42
C THR A 42 -1.27 27.04 -1.57
N PRO A 43 -2.25 27.72 -2.19
CA PRO A 43 -3.24 28.52 -1.47
C PRO A 43 -4.16 27.63 -0.63
N ASP A 44 -4.99 28.23 0.19
CA ASP A 44 -6.13 27.55 0.79
C ASP A 44 -7.25 27.42 -0.25
N ASP A 45 -8.02 26.34 -0.17
CA ASP A 45 -9.16 26.11 -1.06
C ASP A 45 -10.34 26.97 -0.64
N TYR A 46 -11.14 27.45 -1.61
CA TYR A 46 -12.26 28.33 -1.32
C TYR A 46 -13.43 27.68 -0.56
N LYS A 47 -13.56 26.35 -0.64
CA LYS A 47 -14.57 25.59 0.12
C LYS A 47 -14.00 24.93 1.36
N GLN A 48 -12.78 24.39 1.25
CA GLN A 48 -12.16 23.55 2.26
C GLN A 48 -11.18 24.30 3.16
N GLY A 49 -10.81 25.54 2.82
CA GLY A 49 -9.78 26.27 3.52
C GLY A 49 -8.44 25.50 3.53
N ALA A 50 -7.71 25.62 4.63
CA ALA A 50 -6.42 24.95 4.81
C ALA A 50 -6.52 23.40 4.86
N THR A 51 -7.71 22.82 5.13
CA THR A 51 -7.88 21.37 5.24
C THR A 51 -7.65 20.64 3.90
N VAL A 52 -7.72 21.35 2.77
CA VAL A 52 -7.33 20.81 1.46
C VAL A 52 -5.93 20.19 1.47
N LYS A 53 -5.02 20.70 2.30
CA LYS A 53 -3.62 20.23 2.38
C LYS A 53 -3.48 18.79 2.93
N ILE A 54 -4.54 18.28 3.58
CA ILE A 54 -4.63 16.85 3.98
C ILE A 54 -4.55 15.93 2.74
N LEU A 55 -4.99 16.41 1.57
CA LEU A 55 -4.89 15.72 0.28
C LEU A 55 -3.50 15.10 0.04
N TYR A 56 -2.42 15.81 0.39
CA TYR A 56 -1.05 15.38 0.11
C TYR A 56 -0.56 14.21 0.98
N VAL A 57 -1.28 13.87 2.03
CA VAL A 57 -1.00 12.70 2.86
C VAL A 57 -2.07 11.62 2.67
N HIS A 58 -3.34 12.03 2.66
CA HIS A 58 -4.48 11.11 2.57
C HIS A 58 -4.50 10.34 1.24
N VAL A 59 -4.48 11.04 0.12
CA VAL A 59 -4.63 10.41 -1.21
C VAL A 59 -3.48 9.45 -1.52
N PRO A 60 -2.19 9.82 -1.33
CA PRO A 60 -1.08 8.89 -1.52
C PRO A 60 -1.15 7.67 -0.61
N SER A 61 -1.54 7.85 0.66
CA SER A 61 -1.65 6.73 1.61
C SER A 61 -2.76 5.76 1.21
N ALA A 62 -3.94 6.26 0.88
CA ALA A 62 -5.06 5.43 0.42
C ALA A 62 -4.72 4.72 -0.90
N PHE A 63 -4.06 5.41 -1.83
CA PHE A 63 -3.59 4.84 -3.08
C PHE A 63 -2.61 3.68 -2.84
N VAL A 64 -1.58 3.90 -2.01
CA VAL A 64 -0.60 2.85 -1.70
C VAL A 64 -1.26 1.70 -0.94
N ALA A 65 -2.16 1.95 0.01
CA ALA A 65 -2.87 0.91 0.73
C ALA A 65 -3.62 -0.05 -0.22
N ILE A 66 -4.40 0.49 -1.15
CA ILE A 66 -5.16 -0.34 -2.12
C ILE A 66 -4.20 -1.07 -3.08
N ASN A 67 -3.21 -0.37 -3.63
CA ASN A 67 -2.29 -0.97 -4.61
C ASN A 67 -1.30 -1.97 -3.98
N ALA A 68 -0.94 -1.82 -2.71
CA ALA A 68 -0.19 -2.82 -1.97
C ALA A 68 -0.98 -4.14 -1.88
N TRP A 69 -2.30 -4.07 -1.64
CA TRP A 69 -3.15 -5.26 -1.67
C TRP A 69 -3.17 -5.92 -3.05
N PHE A 70 -3.31 -5.15 -4.13
CA PHE A 70 -3.24 -5.70 -5.49
C PHE A 70 -1.87 -6.33 -5.80
N MET A 71 -0.78 -5.74 -5.35
CA MET A 71 0.54 -6.36 -5.47
C MET A 71 0.60 -7.69 -4.69
N MET A 72 0.06 -7.72 -3.46
CA MET A 72 -0.04 -8.95 -2.68
C MET A 72 -0.92 -10.00 -3.37
N LEU A 73 -2.03 -9.60 -4.02
CA LEU A 73 -2.88 -10.49 -4.81
C LEU A 73 -2.12 -11.14 -5.95
N VAL A 74 -1.39 -10.35 -6.76
CA VAL A 74 -0.57 -10.88 -7.85
C VAL A 74 0.50 -11.83 -7.31
N ALA A 75 1.18 -11.45 -6.23
CA ALA A 75 2.20 -12.30 -5.59
C ALA A 75 1.63 -13.60 -5.02
N SER A 76 0.41 -13.55 -4.46
CA SER A 76 -0.33 -14.71 -3.95
C SER A 76 -0.74 -15.67 -5.07
N ILE A 77 -1.23 -15.15 -6.20
CA ILE A 77 -1.55 -15.97 -7.38
C ILE A 77 -0.27 -16.64 -7.92
N ILE A 78 0.84 -15.90 -8.01
CA ILE A 78 2.13 -16.47 -8.44
C ILE A 78 2.58 -17.58 -7.47
N TRP A 79 2.41 -17.40 -6.17
CA TRP A 79 2.70 -18.43 -5.18
C TRP A 79 1.83 -19.68 -5.40
N LEU A 80 0.53 -19.54 -5.48
CA LEU A 80 -0.38 -20.67 -5.61
C LEU A 80 -0.15 -21.46 -6.91
N VAL A 81 0.16 -20.78 -8.01
CA VAL A 81 0.35 -21.42 -9.35
C VAL A 81 1.77 -21.95 -9.54
N ARG A 82 2.78 -21.26 -9.05
CA ARG A 82 4.20 -21.55 -9.34
C ARG A 82 5.02 -21.96 -8.13
N ARG A 83 4.48 -21.92 -6.93
CA ARG A 83 5.20 -22.15 -5.66
C ARG A 83 6.47 -21.27 -5.55
N HIS A 84 6.33 -20.00 -5.95
CA HIS A 84 7.44 -19.06 -6.04
C HIS A 84 7.69 -18.42 -4.66
N HIS A 85 8.67 -18.94 -3.89
CA HIS A 85 8.91 -18.51 -2.50
C HIS A 85 9.15 -17.01 -2.32
N VAL A 86 9.86 -16.35 -3.26
CA VAL A 86 10.13 -14.91 -3.14
C VAL A 86 8.85 -14.09 -3.30
N SER A 87 7.89 -14.51 -4.13
CA SER A 87 6.60 -13.80 -4.22
C SER A 87 5.77 -13.93 -2.95
N ALA A 88 5.71 -15.11 -2.32
CA ALA A 88 5.05 -15.26 -1.02
C ALA A 88 5.69 -14.36 0.05
N LEU A 89 7.03 -14.27 0.06
CA LEU A 89 7.76 -13.38 0.99
C LEU A 89 7.54 -11.90 0.66
N ALA A 90 7.40 -11.53 -0.61
CA ALA A 90 7.10 -10.15 -1.02
C ALA A 90 5.67 -9.75 -0.59
N ALA A 91 4.69 -10.65 -0.72
CA ALA A 91 3.35 -10.42 -0.21
C ALA A 91 3.34 -10.25 1.32
N LYS A 92 4.05 -11.15 2.04
CA LYS A 92 4.24 -11.03 3.49
C LYS A 92 4.89 -9.71 3.89
N ALA A 93 5.91 -9.29 3.15
CA ALA A 93 6.66 -8.05 3.38
C ALA A 93 5.84 -6.77 3.15
N ALA A 94 4.87 -6.82 2.24
CA ALA A 94 3.99 -5.70 1.92
C ALA A 94 2.87 -5.49 2.94
N ALA A 95 2.40 -6.53 3.62
CA ALA A 95 1.25 -6.45 4.51
C ALA A 95 1.41 -5.39 5.63
N PRO A 96 2.52 -5.30 6.38
CA PRO A 96 2.69 -4.26 7.41
C PRO A 96 2.74 -2.85 6.83
N ILE A 97 3.22 -2.69 5.58
CA ILE A 97 3.19 -1.39 4.89
C ILE A 97 1.74 -1.03 4.56
N GLY A 98 0.97 -1.99 4.05
CA GLY A 98 -0.47 -1.82 3.81
C GLY A 98 -1.23 -1.42 5.07
N VAL A 99 -0.97 -2.07 6.22
CA VAL A 99 -1.54 -1.68 7.53
C VAL A 99 -1.23 -0.22 7.84
N ALA A 100 0.04 0.20 7.77
CA ALA A 100 0.44 1.56 8.10
C ALA A 100 -0.25 2.59 7.18
N MET A 101 -0.27 2.34 5.87
CA MET A 101 -0.90 3.22 4.89
C MET A 101 -2.41 3.28 5.05
N THR A 102 -3.05 2.17 5.42
CA THR A 102 -4.49 2.15 5.69
C THR A 102 -4.85 2.95 6.95
N ILE A 103 -4.05 2.82 8.03
CA ILE A 103 -4.24 3.64 9.25
C ILE A 103 -4.10 5.12 8.92
N ILE A 104 -3.03 5.52 8.20
CA ILE A 104 -2.84 6.92 7.80
C ILE A 104 -4.04 7.40 6.97
N GLY A 105 -4.50 6.59 6.01
CA GLY A 105 -5.67 6.90 5.20
C GLY A 105 -6.95 7.08 6.03
N LEU A 106 -7.23 6.17 6.98
CA LEU A 106 -8.40 6.25 7.85
C LEU A 106 -8.35 7.48 8.76
N VAL A 107 -7.21 7.72 9.43
CA VAL A 107 -7.04 8.86 10.34
C VAL A 107 -7.12 10.19 9.61
N THR A 108 -6.37 10.35 8.51
CA THR A 108 -6.40 11.58 7.72
C THR A 108 -7.74 11.81 7.03
N GLY A 109 -8.44 10.74 6.65
CA GLY A 109 -9.80 10.81 6.12
C GLY A 109 -10.80 11.30 7.15
N ALA A 110 -10.72 10.83 8.39
CA ALA A 110 -11.55 11.31 9.49
C ALA A 110 -11.27 12.79 9.83
N LEU A 111 -9.99 13.18 9.87
CA LEU A 111 -9.57 14.58 10.08
C LEU A 111 -10.06 15.51 8.96
N TRP A 112 -10.13 15.00 7.73
CA TRP A 112 -10.65 15.77 6.59
C TRP A 112 -12.17 15.79 6.56
N GLY A 113 -12.81 14.67 6.89
CA GLY A 113 -14.26 14.51 6.87
C GLY A 113 -14.98 15.38 7.89
N GLN A 114 -14.43 15.53 9.10
CA GLN A 114 -15.08 16.27 10.18
C GLN A 114 -15.39 17.74 9.80
N PRO A 115 -14.47 18.55 9.30
CA PRO A 115 -14.78 19.91 8.87
C PRO A 115 -15.61 19.99 7.58
N MET A 116 -15.56 18.96 6.72
CA MET A 116 -16.26 18.95 5.43
C MET A 116 -17.70 18.47 5.55
N TRP A 117 -17.95 17.49 6.41
CA TRP A 117 -19.24 16.77 6.52
C TRP A 117 -19.86 16.84 7.91
N GLY A 118 -19.15 17.41 8.89
CA GLY A 118 -19.63 17.52 10.29
C GLY A 118 -19.51 16.23 11.09
N THR A 119 -18.93 15.18 10.54
CA THR A 119 -18.74 13.88 11.21
C THR A 119 -17.35 13.32 10.99
N TRP A 120 -16.83 12.58 12.00
CA TRP A 120 -15.54 11.89 11.92
C TRP A 120 -15.63 10.57 11.12
N TRP A 121 -16.83 10.00 11.02
CA TRP A 121 -17.08 8.72 10.39
C TRP A 121 -18.48 8.66 9.80
N GLU A 122 -18.57 8.05 8.62
CA GLU A 122 -19.85 7.70 8.00
C GLU A 122 -19.77 6.25 7.50
N TRP A 123 -20.84 5.49 7.67
CA TRP A 123 -20.94 4.11 7.22
C TRP A 123 -21.29 4.02 5.73
N ASP A 124 -20.52 4.71 4.89
CA ASP A 124 -20.65 4.59 3.46
C ASP A 124 -19.88 3.36 2.92
N PRO A 125 -20.19 2.87 1.70
CA PRO A 125 -19.54 1.70 1.14
C PRO A 125 -18.02 1.86 0.96
N LYS A 126 -17.52 3.06 0.70
CA LYS A 126 -16.09 3.33 0.49
C LYS A 126 -15.30 3.26 1.79
N LEU A 127 -15.75 3.98 2.83
CA LEU A 127 -15.11 3.95 4.15
C LEU A 127 -15.21 2.57 4.78
N THR A 128 -16.40 1.95 4.72
CA THR A 128 -16.63 0.62 5.28
C THR A 128 -15.75 -0.43 4.62
N SER A 129 -15.66 -0.45 3.28
CA SER A 129 -14.80 -1.40 2.58
C SER A 129 -13.31 -1.15 2.84
N PHE A 130 -12.89 0.10 3.02
CA PHE A 130 -11.51 0.43 3.36
C PHE A 130 -11.16 -0.01 4.80
N LEU A 131 -12.08 0.13 5.75
CA LEU A 131 -11.94 -0.41 7.10
C LEU A 131 -11.88 -1.96 7.09
N ILE A 132 -12.73 -2.61 6.30
CA ILE A 132 -12.68 -4.08 6.18
C ILE A 132 -11.36 -4.51 5.54
N LEU A 133 -10.86 -3.80 4.53
CA LEU A 133 -9.54 -4.06 3.95
C LEU A 133 -8.42 -3.97 5.00
N PHE A 134 -8.49 -2.99 5.91
CA PHE A 134 -7.57 -2.91 7.05
C PHE A 134 -7.62 -4.16 7.93
N LEU A 135 -8.81 -4.66 8.25
CA LEU A 135 -8.97 -5.89 9.03
C LEU A 135 -8.42 -7.12 8.29
N PHE A 136 -8.56 -7.18 6.97
CA PHE A 136 -7.94 -8.23 6.15
C PHE A 136 -6.42 -8.16 6.17
N TYR A 137 -5.81 -6.98 6.17
CA TYR A 137 -4.37 -6.81 6.36
C TYR A 137 -3.89 -7.35 7.72
N LEU A 138 -4.63 -7.03 8.80
CA LEU A 138 -4.31 -7.55 10.13
C LEU A 138 -4.47 -9.07 10.16
N GLY A 139 -5.56 -9.60 9.61
CA GLY A 139 -5.79 -11.04 9.51
C GLY A 139 -4.68 -11.76 8.73
N TYR A 140 -4.19 -11.16 7.65
CA TYR A 140 -3.07 -11.68 6.88
C TYR A 140 -1.79 -11.80 7.72
N ILE A 141 -1.45 -10.77 8.50
CA ILE A 141 -0.27 -10.78 9.38
C ILE A 141 -0.42 -11.80 10.49
N VAL A 142 -1.59 -11.84 11.14
CA VAL A 142 -1.88 -12.78 12.22
C VAL A 142 -1.81 -14.23 11.72
N LEU A 143 -2.37 -14.50 10.54
CA LEU A 143 -2.34 -15.85 9.96
C LEU A 143 -0.91 -16.31 9.64
N TRP A 144 -0.04 -15.43 9.13
CA TRP A 144 1.38 -15.71 8.95
C TRP A 144 2.11 -15.99 10.27
N ALA A 145 1.69 -15.37 11.37
CA ALA A 145 2.30 -15.57 12.68
C ALA A 145 1.77 -16.84 13.41
N ALA A 146 0.53 -17.23 13.14
CA ALA A 146 -0.15 -18.33 13.82
C ALA A 146 0.18 -19.71 13.23
N VAL A 147 0.58 -19.78 11.94
CA VAL A 147 0.85 -21.04 11.24
C VAL A 147 2.35 -21.31 11.23
N GLU A 148 2.78 -22.41 11.85
CA GLU A 148 4.20 -22.77 11.99
C GLU A 148 4.85 -23.15 10.66
N ASP A 149 4.14 -23.95 9.82
CA ASP A 149 4.65 -24.33 8.51
C ASP A 149 4.55 -23.18 7.51
N PRO A 150 5.70 -22.68 6.98
CA PRO A 150 5.72 -21.50 6.12
C PRO A 150 4.99 -21.67 4.79
N ASP A 151 4.88 -22.87 4.27
CA ASP A 151 4.23 -23.12 2.98
C ASP A 151 2.71 -23.17 3.18
N THR A 152 2.23 -23.80 4.25
CA THR A 152 0.83 -23.74 4.67
C THR A 152 0.40 -22.31 5.00
N ALA A 153 1.25 -21.54 5.71
CA ALA A 153 0.99 -20.12 5.98
C ALA A 153 0.82 -19.33 4.68
N ALA A 154 1.71 -19.55 3.71
CA ALA A 154 1.63 -18.90 2.41
C ALA A 154 0.37 -19.30 1.62
N ASP A 155 -0.06 -20.56 1.68
CA ASP A 155 -1.29 -21.03 1.03
C ASP A 155 -2.52 -20.33 1.63
N LEU A 156 -2.68 -20.38 2.94
CA LEU A 156 -3.83 -19.82 3.64
C LEU A 156 -3.91 -18.29 3.49
N THR A 157 -2.77 -17.60 3.62
CA THR A 157 -2.72 -16.15 3.45
C THR A 157 -2.95 -15.72 1.99
N SER A 158 -2.55 -16.53 1.02
CA SER A 158 -2.85 -16.28 -0.39
C SER A 158 -4.34 -16.40 -0.68
N ILE A 159 -5.02 -17.38 -0.11
CA ILE A 159 -6.49 -17.53 -0.21
C ILE A 159 -7.18 -16.33 0.47
N LEU A 160 -6.76 -15.96 1.68
CA LEU A 160 -7.27 -14.78 2.39
C LEU A 160 -7.09 -13.50 1.55
N CYS A 161 -5.95 -13.35 0.89
CA CYS A 161 -5.66 -12.20 0.02
C CYS A 161 -6.61 -12.14 -1.17
N ILE A 162 -6.91 -13.28 -1.81
CA ILE A 162 -7.88 -13.35 -2.93
C ILE A 162 -9.27 -12.92 -2.44
N VAL A 163 -9.74 -13.45 -1.32
CA VAL A 163 -11.05 -13.08 -0.74
C VAL A 163 -11.10 -11.60 -0.39
N GLY A 164 -10.08 -11.08 0.28
CA GLY A 164 -9.99 -9.67 0.67
C GLY A 164 -9.90 -8.69 -0.50
N SER A 165 -9.54 -9.17 -1.71
CA SER A 165 -9.44 -8.33 -2.90
C SER A 165 -10.77 -7.72 -3.33
N VAL A 166 -11.89 -8.32 -2.95
CA VAL A 166 -13.23 -7.73 -3.15
C VAL A 166 -13.30 -6.36 -2.46
N PHE A 167 -12.79 -6.25 -1.23
CA PHE A 167 -12.83 -5.00 -0.46
C PHE A 167 -11.84 -3.96 -1.00
N ALA A 168 -10.70 -4.38 -1.56
CA ALA A 168 -9.79 -3.48 -2.27
C ALA A 168 -10.45 -2.88 -3.52
N VAL A 169 -11.19 -3.67 -4.29
CA VAL A 169 -11.97 -3.20 -5.44
C VAL A 169 -13.10 -2.28 -4.99
N LEU A 170 -13.87 -2.66 -3.98
CA LEU A 170 -14.95 -1.82 -3.44
C LEU A 170 -14.41 -0.49 -2.91
N SER A 171 -13.29 -0.47 -2.17
CA SER A 171 -12.67 0.76 -1.67
C SER A 171 -12.26 1.70 -2.81
N ARG A 172 -11.88 1.16 -3.97
CA ARG A 172 -11.47 1.96 -5.14
C ARG A 172 -12.64 2.50 -5.95
N TYR A 173 -13.70 1.68 -6.11
CA TYR A 173 -14.77 1.92 -7.08
C TYR A 173 -16.15 2.07 -6.44
N ALA A 174 -16.28 2.11 -5.10
CA ALA A 174 -17.57 2.20 -4.43
C ALA A 174 -18.41 3.40 -4.89
N THR A 175 -17.79 4.55 -5.09
CA THR A 175 -18.45 5.77 -5.58
C THR A 175 -19.05 5.63 -6.99
N ASN A 176 -18.51 4.75 -7.82
CA ASN A 176 -19.01 4.49 -9.16
C ASN A 176 -20.29 3.61 -9.15
N PHE A 177 -20.45 2.77 -8.12
CA PHE A 177 -21.59 1.85 -8.01
C PHE A 177 -22.72 2.40 -7.11
N TRP A 178 -22.34 3.19 -6.11
CA TRP A 178 -23.29 3.76 -5.15
C TRP A 178 -23.13 5.28 -5.14
N ASN A 179 -24.02 5.94 -5.84
CA ASN A 179 -24.08 7.41 -5.90
C ASN A 179 -24.65 8.03 -4.60
N GLN A 180 -24.38 7.38 -3.48
CA GLN A 180 -24.83 7.78 -2.14
C GLN A 180 -23.61 7.89 -1.25
N GLY A 181 -23.27 9.08 -0.87
CA GLY A 181 -22.22 9.26 0.09
C GLY A 181 -21.63 10.65 0.06
N LEU A 182 -20.92 10.91 1.11
CA LEU A 182 -20.20 12.15 1.31
C LEU A 182 -18.93 12.22 0.45
N HIS A 183 -18.45 11.05 -0.04
CA HIS A 183 -17.23 10.98 -0.83
C HIS A 183 -17.46 11.38 -2.29
N GLN A 184 -16.64 12.33 -2.71
CA GLN A 184 -16.46 12.67 -4.13
C GLN A 184 -15.77 11.52 -4.87
N ASP A 185 -15.86 11.56 -6.20
CA ASP A 185 -15.10 10.68 -7.08
C ASP A 185 -13.60 10.76 -6.81
N ALA A 186 -12.87 9.75 -7.29
CA ALA A 186 -11.45 9.66 -7.02
C ALA A 186 -10.71 10.91 -7.52
N SER A 187 -9.92 11.54 -6.64
CA SER A 187 -9.11 12.73 -6.94
C SER A 187 -8.16 12.55 -8.14
N LEU A 188 -7.88 11.29 -8.49
CA LEU A 188 -7.09 10.88 -9.66
C LEU A 188 -7.95 9.91 -10.47
N SER A 189 -8.73 10.41 -11.40
CA SER A 189 -9.50 9.64 -12.37
C SER A 189 -8.80 9.62 -13.72
N ILE A 190 -8.93 8.50 -14.45
CA ILE A 190 -8.49 8.38 -15.85
C ILE A 190 -9.49 9.12 -16.77
N ASP A 191 -10.70 9.27 -16.32
CA ASP A 191 -11.77 9.97 -17.02
C ASP A 191 -11.59 11.48 -16.83
N LYS A 192 -10.85 12.10 -17.64
CA LYS A 192 -10.48 13.50 -17.88
C LYS A 192 -11.34 14.66 -17.29
N GLU A 193 -12.22 14.39 -16.35
CA GLU A 193 -12.88 15.43 -15.56
C GLU A 193 -11.90 15.92 -14.50
N GLU A 194 -11.56 17.20 -14.53
CA GLU A 194 -10.67 17.85 -13.56
C GLU A 194 -11.34 17.91 -12.17
N HIS A 195 -11.09 16.90 -11.34
CA HIS A 195 -11.59 16.89 -9.97
C HIS A 195 -10.71 17.68 -8.99
N VAL A 196 -9.47 18.00 -9.38
CA VAL A 196 -8.50 18.73 -8.56
C VAL A 196 -7.89 19.84 -9.39
N ALA A 197 -7.96 21.09 -8.91
CA ALA A 197 -7.34 22.23 -9.58
C ALA A 197 -5.82 22.05 -9.73
N ASP A 198 -5.25 22.52 -10.83
CA ASP A 198 -3.84 22.36 -11.19
C ASP A 198 -2.86 22.74 -10.06
N VAL A 199 -3.18 23.80 -9.32
CA VAL A 199 -2.36 24.29 -8.22
C VAL A 199 -2.17 23.24 -7.10
N PHE A 200 -3.13 22.35 -6.91
CA PHE A 200 -3.06 21.24 -5.96
C PHE A 200 -2.62 19.94 -6.64
N TYR A 201 -2.92 19.77 -7.92
CA TYR A 201 -2.68 18.55 -8.68
C TYR A 201 -1.18 18.26 -8.85
N TYR A 202 -0.37 19.22 -9.28
CA TYR A 202 1.04 18.99 -9.54
C TYR A 202 1.83 18.57 -8.28
N PRO A 203 1.72 19.25 -7.12
CA PRO A 203 2.38 18.77 -5.91
C PRO A 203 1.83 17.41 -5.46
N LEU A 204 0.54 17.10 -5.67
CA LEU A 204 -0.04 15.81 -5.36
C LEU A 204 0.63 14.68 -6.17
N ILE A 205 0.82 14.86 -7.49
CA ILE A 205 1.50 13.86 -8.33
C ILE A 205 2.94 13.63 -7.88
N VAL A 206 3.66 14.70 -7.48
CA VAL A 206 5.02 14.58 -6.94
C VAL A 206 5.02 13.75 -5.65
N VAL A 207 4.11 14.02 -4.71
CA VAL A 207 3.98 13.22 -3.48
C VAL A 207 3.59 11.78 -3.78
N MET A 208 2.63 11.57 -4.70
CA MET A 208 2.20 10.24 -5.13
C MET A 208 3.38 9.40 -5.65
N ALA A 209 4.20 9.99 -6.53
CA ALA A 209 5.40 9.33 -7.03
C ALA A 209 6.35 8.95 -5.89
N GLY A 210 6.54 9.86 -4.92
CA GLY A 210 7.35 9.60 -3.73
C GLY A 210 6.84 8.45 -2.88
N PHE A 211 5.52 8.38 -2.64
CA PHE A 211 4.91 7.28 -1.87
C PHE A 211 5.01 5.94 -2.61
N VAL A 212 4.88 5.92 -3.92
CA VAL A 212 5.10 4.71 -4.74
C VAL A 212 6.55 4.24 -4.63
N LEU A 213 7.52 5.14 -4.77
CA LEU A 213 8.95 4.83 -4.61
C LEU A 213 9.26 4.32 -3.20
N LEU A 214 8.68 4.94 -2.16
CA LEU A 214 8.80 4.51 -0.78
C LEU A 214 8.23 3.10 -0.59
N PHE A 215 7.04 2.83 -1.14
CA PHE A 215 6.43 1.51 -1.09
C PHE A 215 7.35 0.45 -1.69
N VAL A 216 7.88 0.69 -2.90
CA VAL A 216 8.82 -0.23 -3.54
C VAL A 216 10.07 -0.44 -2.69
N ALA A 217 10.67 0.64 -2.15
CA ALA A 217 11.84 0.55 -1.29
C ALA A 217 11.57 -0.30 -0.05
N LEU A 218 10.45 -0.08 0.64
CA LEU A 218 10.07 -0.81 1.84
C LEU A 218 9.75 -2.29 1.55
N VAL A 219 9.06 -2.60 0.45
CA VAL A 219 8.81 -3.99 0.03
C VAL A 219 10.13 -4.70 -0.26
N LEU A 220 11.05 -4.07 -0.98
CA LEU A 220 12.38 -4.65 -1.24
C LEU A 220 13.13 -4.90 0.06
N LEU A 221 13.18 -3.93 0.97
CA LEU A 221 13.86 -4.03 2.27
C LEU A 221 13.28 -5.16 3.12
N ASN A 222 11.95 -5.18 3.28
CA ASN A 222 11.27 -6.18 4.10
C ASN A 222 11.40 -7.59 3.50
N THR A 223 11.29 -7.74 2.16
CA THR A 223 11.49 -9.03 1.48
C THR A 223 12.92 -9.55 1.69
N ARG A 224 13.92 -8.67 1.59
CA ARG A 224 15.33 -9.02 1.91
C ARG A 224 15.46 -9.52 3.35
N SER A 225 14.84 -8.82 4.30
CA SER A 225 14.83 -9.21 5.71
C SER A 225 14.21 -10.60 5.92
N GLU A 226 13.08 -10.90 5.29
CA GLU A 226 12.43 -12.20 5.39
C GLU A 226 13.28 -13.33 4.77
N ILE A 227 13.94 -13.09 3.63
CA ILE A 227 14.88 -14.06 3.04
C ILE A 227 16.07 -14.32 3.98
N MET A 228 16.62 -13.26 4.57
CA MET A 228 17.76 -13.41 5.50
C MET A 228 17.35 -14.13 6.79
N LYS A 229 16.18 -13.86 7.36
CA LYS A 229 15.63 -14.57 8.51
C LYS A 229 15.50 -16.08 8.24
N ARG A 230 14.94 -16.47 7.09
CA ARG A 230 14.83 -17.89 6.69
C ARG A 230 16.19 -18.56 6.55
N ARG A 231 17.19 -17.88 5.97
CA ARG A 231 18.56 -18.40 5.86
C ARG A 231 19.22 -18.58 7.23
N ALA A 232 19.11 -17.59 8.10
CA ALA A 232 19.67 -17.69 9.46
C ALA A 232 19.04 -18.85 10.24
N GLY A 233 17.73 -19.03 10.17
CA GLY A 233 17.02 -20.16 10.78
C GLY A 233 17.52 -21.52 10.26
N ALA A 234 17.73 -21.67 8.96
CA ALA A 234 18.23 -22.90 8.36
C ALA A 234 19.68 -23.22 8.79
N ILE A 235 20.53 -22.21 8.95
CA ILE A 235 21.91 -22.39 9.44
C ILE A 235 21.89 -22.83 10.90
N MET A 236 21.11 -22.16 11.76
CA MET A 236 20.97 -22.50 13.18
C MET A 236 20.41 -23.92 13.40
N ALA A 237 19.48 -24.36 12.57
CA ALA A 237 18.94 -25.72 12.64
C ALA A 237 20.03 -26.76 12.32
N ARG A 238 20.88 -26.51 11.32
CA ARG A 238 22.00 -27.40 10.95
C ARG A 238 23.11 -27.47 11.99
N SER A 239 23.37 -26.41 12.73
CA SER A 239 24.41 -26.37 13.78
C SER A 239 24.02 -27.09 15.06
N ARG A 240 22.73 -27.47 15.20
CA ARG A 240 22.21 -28.22 16.36
C ARG A 240 22.13 -29.75 16.13
N MET A 241 22.35 -30.17 14.88
CA MET A 241 22.45 -31.59 14.48
C MET A 241 23.90 -32.04 14.52
#